data_7df6c800daeea2b3272c3d511fd37e05
#
_entry.id   7df6c800daeea2b3272c3d511fd37e05
#
_cell.length_a   1.000
_cell.length_b   1.000
_cell.length_c   1.000
_cell.angle_alpha   90.00
_cell.angle_beta   90.00
_cell.angle_gamma   90.00
#
_symmetry.space_group_name_H-M   'P 1'
#
loop_
_entity.id
_entity.type
_entity.pdbx_description
1 polymer ?
#
loop_
_entity_poly.entity_id
_entity_poly.type
_entity_poly.pdbx_seq_one_letter_code
_entity_poly.pdbx_strand_id
1 'polypeptide(L)'
;MYKRQNLDYKPEQCIVTVGGSEGIDLAFRTIINPGDEVILLQPSYVAYTPGVALAGGVVRNITLTEENEFKLTPELLKEAINEKTKAILLNYPSNPTGGFMTREDYEKLVPIFKESGIMIITDEIYAELSYEHKFCSIAAFDEIKDQVILVSGFSKAYAMTGWRLGYVLANEYLVKMMKKIHQYVIMSAPTCAQYGAIEAMRHCDEEIEKMRQAYLARRNFLVKTFNEMGLKTFTPQGAFYVFPCIKSTGLTSEQFCEELLNDQLVACVPGSAFGEAGEGYIRVSYAYSLEELKACLLYTSDAAD
;
A
#
# COMPACT_ATOMS: atom_id res chain seq x y z
N MET A 1 -0.59 0.47 18.10
CA MET A 1 -1.18 0.69 16.76
C MET A 1 -2.54 0.05 16.61
N TYR A 2 -2.73 -1.25 16.82
CA TYR A 2 -4.05 -1.88 16.76
C TYR A 2 -5.13 -1.21 17.64
N LYS A 3 -4.77 -0.72 18.82
CA LYS A 3 -5.70 0.05 19.68
C LYS A 3 -6.16 1.38 19.09
N ARG A 4 -5.35 2.01 18.20
CA ARG A 4 -5.73 3.25 17.50
C ARG A 4 -6.81 3.01 16.44
N GLN A 5 -6.80 1.81 15.84
CA GLN A 5 -7.78 1.38 14.85
C GLN A 5 -9.00 0.68 15.46
N ASN A 6 -9.10 0.63 16.80
CA ASN A 6 -10.12 -0.10 17.56
C ASN A 6 -10.17 -1.61 17.22
N LEU A 7 -9.01 -2.20 16.93
CA LEU A 7 -8.88 -3.63 16.69
C LEU A 7 -8.59 -4.36 18.00
N ASP A 8 -9.28 -5.48 18.21
CA ASP A 8 -9.07 -6.35 19.36
C ASP A 8 -8.16 -7.52 19.00
N TYR A 9 -6.87 -7.39 19.31
CA TYR A 9 -5.85 -8.43 19.15
C TYR A 9 -5.07 -8.60 20.45
N LYS A 10 -4.77 -9.84 20.80
CA LYS A 10 -3.92 -10.20 21.94
C LYS A 10 -2.45 -10.20 21.53
N PRO A 11 -1.49 -10.11 22.47
CA PRO A 11 -0.06 -10.21 22.16
C PRO A 11 0.33 -11.48 21.39
N GLU A 12 -0.33 -12.61 21.65
CA GLU A 12 -0.11 -13.89 21.00
C GLU A 12 -0.52 -13.90 19.52
N GLN A 13 -1.32 -12.92 19.14
CA GLN A 13 -1.79 -12.69 17.76
C GLN A 13 -0.93 -11.67 17.03
N CYS A 14 0.22 -11.31 17.58
CA CYS A 14 1.15 -10.32 17.01
C CYS A 14 2.55 -10.91 16.84
N ILE A 15 3.18 -10.62 15.71
CA ILE A 15 4.61 -10.85 15.49
C ILE A 15 5.26 -9.56 15.00
N VAL A 16 6.39 -9.18 15.63
CA VAL A 16 7.20 -8.03 15.22
C VAL A 16 8.16 -8.46 14.14
N THR A 17 8.24 -7.70 13.05
CA THR A 17 8.96 -8.05 11.82
C THR A 17 9.99 -7.00 11.43
N VAL A 18 10.92 -7.36 10.53
CA VAL A 18 11.92 -6.46 9.94
C VAL A 18 11.25 -5.64 8.81
N GLY A 19 10.43 -4.66 9.21
CA GLY A 19 9.56 -3.89 8.33
C GLY A 19 8.33 -4.68 7.86
N GLY A 20 7.40 -3.98 7.21
CA GLY A 20 6.23 -4.60 6.59
C GLY A 20 6.59 -5.62 5.50
N SER A 21 7.74 -5.44 4.83
CA SER A 21 8.19 -6.35 3.78
C SER A 21 8.39 -7.78 4.26
N GLU A 22 8.99 -7.97 5.44
CA GLU A 22 9.08 -9.30 6.03
C GLU A 22 7.69 -9.82 6.42
N GLY A 23 6.82 -8.95 6.94
CA GLY A 23 5.45 -9.34 7.27
C GLY A 23 4.69 -9.91 6.09
N ILE A 24 4.82 -9.31 4.91
CA ILE A 24 4.23 -9.77 3.65
C ILE A 24 4.86 -11.09 3.19
N ASP A 25 6.20 -11.21 3.22
CA ASP A 25 6.91 -12.44 2.87
C ASP A 25 6.48 -13.61 3.78
N LEU A 26 6.40 -13.37 5.10
CA LEU A 26 5.92 -14.36 6.07
C LEU A 26 4.47 -14.77 5.80
N ALA A 27 3.59 -13.82 5.47
CA ALA A 27 2.21 -14.11 5.13
C ALA A 27 2.13 -15.03 3.91
N PHE A 28 2.82 -14.68 2.81
CA PHE A 28 2.85 -15.50 1.61
C PHE A 28 3.40 -16.90 1.88
N ARG A 29 4.59 -17.02 2.48
CA ARG A 29 5.21 -18.33 2.79
C ARG A 29 4.40 -19.20 3.75
N THR A 30 3.54 -18.59 4.54
CA THR A 30 2.72 -19.33 5.51
C THR A 30 1.48 -19.96 4.87
N ILE A 31 0.88 -19.30 3.89
CA ILE A 31 -0.44 -19.70 3.36
C ILE A 31 -0.39 -20.28 1.95
N ILE A 32 0.67 -19.99 1.15
CA ILE A 32 0.75 -20.39 -0.25
C ILE A 32 1.42 -21.76 -0.37
N ASN A 33 0.82 -22.63 -1.17
CA ASN A 33 1.43 -23.85 -1.71
C ASN A 33 1.74 -23.66 -3.20
N PRO A 34 2.65 -24.44 -3.78
CA PRO A 34 2.94 -24.36 -5.20
C PRO A 34 1.67 -24.53 -6.06
N GLY A 35 1.41 -23.52 -6.89
CA GLY A 35 0.26 -23.49 -7.80
C GLY A 35 -0.99 -22.79 -7.23
N ASP A 36 -1.02 -22.42 -5.96
CA ASP A 36 -2.10 -21.60 -5.40
C ASP A 36 -2.11 -20.20 -6.07
N GLU A 37 -3.29 -19.69 -6.39
CA GLU A 37 -3.45 -18.36 -6.97
C GLU A 37 -3.62 -17.29 -5.88
N VAL A 38 -2.91 -16.17 -6.07
CA VAL A 38 -3.04 -14.96 -5.23
C VAL A 38 -3.52 -13.81 -6.08
N ILE A 39 -4.63 -13.21 -5.69
CA ILE A 39 -5.16 -12.01 -6.34
C ILE A 39 -4.37 -10.78 -5.89
N LEU A 40 -3.83 -10.04 -6.86
CA LEU A 40 -3.20 -8.74 -6.66
C LEU A 40 -3.98 -7.65 -7.39
N LEU A 41 -4.12 -6.50 -6.76
CA LEU A 41 -4.81 -5.33 -7.33
C LEU A 41 -3.79 -4.46 -8.06
N GLN A 42 -3.93 -4.29 -9.38
CA GLN A 42 -3.03 -3.44 -10.16
C GLN A 42 -3.68 -2.08 -10.50
N PRO A 43 -2.90 -0.98 -10.50
CA PRO A 43 -1.46 -0.88 -10.20
C PRO A 43 -1.15 -1.17 -8.72
N SER A 44 -0.03 -1.84 -8.43
CA SER A 44 0.33 -2.25 -7.08
C SER A 44 1.82 -2.11 -6.76
N TYR A 45 2.14 -2.11 -5.48
CA TYR A 45 3.54 -2.04 -5.04
C TYR A 45 4.36 -3.19 -5.62
N VAL A 46 5.51 -2.83 -6.19
CA VAL A 46 6.38 -3.70 -7.02
C VAL A 46 6.82 -5.01 -6.34
N ALA A 47 6.86 -5.06 -5.01
CA ALA A 47 7.32 -6.24 -4.28
C ALA A 47 6.27 -7.35 -4.13
N TYR A 48 4.99 -7.10 -4.43
CA TYR A 48 3.95 -8.12 -4.22
C TYR A 48 4.06 -9.27 -5.22
N THR A 49 4.17 -8.96 -6.50
CA THR A 49 4.32 -9.98 -7.57
C THR A 49 5.50 -10.92 -7.33
N PRO A 50 6.73 -10.42 -7.11
CA PRO A 50 7.87 -11.31 -6.81
C PRO A 50 7.69 -12.05 -5.47
N GLY A 51 7.03 -11.44 -4.47
CA GLY A 51 6.74 -12.09 -3.19
C GLY A 51 5.87 -13.35 -3.35
N VAL A 52 4.81 -13.27 -4.15
CA VAL A 52 3.95 -14.43 -4.49
C VAL A 52 4.75 -15.50 -5.24
N ALA A 53 5.54 -15.11 -6.24
CA ALA A 53 6.35 -16.03 -7.04
C ALA A 53 7.41 -16.76 -6.18
N LEU A 54 8.09 -16.05 -5.29
CA LEU A 54 9.09 -16.62 -4.35
C LEU A 54 8.45 -17.59 -3.35
N ALA A 55 7.17 -17.45 -3.06
CA ALA A 55 6.42 -18.41 -2.24
C ALA A 55 5.89 -19.62 -3.05
N GLY A 56 6.10 -19.64 -4.37
CA GLY A 56 5.63 -20.72 -5.27
C GLY A 56 4.20 -20.52 -5.76
N GLY A 57 3.59 -19.38 -5.50
CA GLY A 57 2.23 -19.03 -5.94
C GLY A 57 2.17 -18.48 -7.37
N VAL A 58 0.97 -18.39 -7.88
CA VAL A 58 0.65 -17.82 -9.20
C VAL A 58 -0.13 -16.52 -8.99
N VAL A 59 0.32 -15.44 -9.65
CA VAL A 59 -0.37 -14.14 -9.55
C VAL A 59 -1.57 -14.09 -10.47
N ARG A 60 -2.71 -13.67 -9.93
CA ARG A 60 -3.91 -13.30 -10.68
C ARG A 60 -4.21 -11.82 -10.46
N ASN A 61 -4.18 -11.03 -11.52
CA ASN A 61 -4.34 -9.59 -11.41
C ASN A 61 -5.81 -9.17 -11.57
N ILE A 62 -6.24 -8.20 -10.75
CA ILE A 62 -7.43 -7.37 -10.98
C ILE A 62 -6.94 -5.97 -11.37
N THR A 63 -7.35 -5.48 -12.53
CA THR A 63 -7.07 -4.11 -12.95
C THR A 63 -8.06 -3.15 -12.29
N LEU A 64 -7.52 -2.20 -11.55
CA LEU A 64 -8.26 -1.07 -10.99
C LEU A 64 -8.06 0.15 -11.88
N THR A 65 -9.09 0.97 -12.00
CA THR A 65 -9.08 2.14 -12.87
C THR A 65 -9.44 3.42 -12.09
N GLU A 66 -9.12 4.56 -12.69
CA GLU A 66 -9.47 5.86 -12.11
C GLU A 66 -10.99 6.06 -12.00
N GLU A 67 -11.77 5.49 -12.94
CA GLU A 67 -13.24 5.59 -12.96
C GLU A 67 -13.87 4.97 -11.71
N ASN A 68 -13.25 3.96 -11.14
CA ASN A 68 -13.68 3.37 -9.86
C ASN A 68 -12.82 3.82 -8.67
N GLU A 69 -12.12 4.96 -8.80
CA GLU A 69 -11.25 5.52 -7.76
C GLU A 69 -10.16 4.55 -7.29
N PHE A 70 -9.72 3.66 -8.16
CA PHE A 70 -8.79 2.55 -7.85
C PHE A 70 -9.27 1.68 -6.67
N LYS A 71 -10.58 1.47 -6.56
CA LYS A 71 -11.22 0.63 -5.54
C LYS A 71 -11.52 -0.76 -6.06
N LEU A 72 -11.42 -1.74 -5.17
CA LEU A 72 -11.95 -3.09 -5.43
C LEU A 72 -13.47 -3.07 -5.29
N THR A 73 -14.18 -3.53 -6.33
CA THR A 73 -15.63 -3.66 -6.30
C THR A 73 -16.07 -5.11 -6.08
N PRO A 74 -17.31 -5.35 -5.61
CA PRO A 74 -17.88 -6.69 -5.47
C PRO A 74 -17.85 -7.50 -6.76
N GLU A 75 -18.09 -6.86 -7.91
CA GLU A 75 -18.13 -7.50 -9.22
C GLU A 75 -16.73 -8.01 -9.60
N LEU A 76 -15.72 -7.13 -9.51
CA LEU A 76 -14.32 -7.47 -9.80
C LEU A 76 -13.82 -8.60 -8.89
N LEU A 77 -14.17 -8.57 -7.61
CA LEU A 77 -13.79 -9.61 -6.66
C LEU A 77 -14.43 -10.96 -7.01
N LYS A 78 -15.73 -10.98 -7.29
CA LYS A 78 -16.44 -12.22 -7.66
C LYS A 78 -15.91 -12.86 -8.94
N GLU A 79 -15.59 -12.04 -9.96
CA GLU A 79 -15.05 -12.49 -11.23
C GLU A 79 -13.64 -13.11 -11.07
N ALA A 80 -12.85 -12.55 -10.15
CA ALA A 80 -11.48 -12.98 -9.93
C ALA A 80 -11.35 -14.27 -9.12
N ILE A 81 -12.30 -14.57 -8.22
CA ILE A 81 -12.24 -15.76 -7.35
C ILE A 81 -12.56 -17.02 -8.15
N ASN A 82 -11.72 -18.05 -7.98
CA ASN A 82 -11.92 -19.39 -8.52
C ASN A 82 -11.44 -20.47 -7.52
N GLU A 83 -11.55 -21.74 -7.89
CA GLU A 83 -11.19 -22.88 -7.03
C GLU A 83 -9.71 -22.93 -6.62
N LYS A 84 -8.80 -22.25 -7.35
CA LYS A 84 -7.37 -22.16 -7.04
C LYS A 84 -7.02 -20.93 -6.22
N THR A 85 -7.97 -20.00 -6.06
CA THR A 85 -7.73 -18.75 -5.34
C THR A 85 -7.49 -19.02 -3.87
N LYS A 86 -6.27 -18.81 -3.42
CA LYS A 86 -5.84 -18.99 -2.02
C LYS A 86 -5.99 -17.72 -1.21
N ALA A 87 -5.63 -16.58 -1.80
CA ALA A 87 -5.60 -15.31 -1.09
C ALA A 87 -5.79 -14.12 -2.03
N ILE A 88 -6.13 -12.99 -1.42
CA ILE A 88 -6.03 -11.66 -2.03
C ILE A 88 -5.13 -10.78 -1.17
N LEU A 89 -4.35 -9.89 -1.81
CA LEU A 89 -3.63 -8.82 -1.12
C LEU A 89 -4.31 -7.48 -1.38
N LEU A 90 -4.70 -6.81 -0.31
CA LEU A 90 -5.24 -5.47 -0.29
C LEU A 90 -4.17 -4.50 0.21
N ASN A 91 -4.00 -3.34 -0.45
CA ASN A 91 -3.15 -2.27 0.03
C ASN A 91 -3.91 -0.94 -0.06
N TYR A 92 -4.46 -0.51 1.07
CA TYR A 92 -5.17 0.75 1.21
C TYR A 92 -4.77 1.46 2.50
N PRO A 93 -4.48 2.78 2.45
CA PRO A 93 -4.28 3.61 1.26
C PRO A 93 -3.20 3.05 0.33
N SER A 94 -3.43 3.13 -0.99
CA SER A 94 -2.65 2.41 -1.99
C SER A 94 -1.34 3.12 -2.38
N ASN A 95 -0.30 2.34 -2.62
CA ASN A 95 0.86 2.69 -3.39
C ASN A 95 0.77 1.94 -4.75
N PRO A 96 0.64 2.62 -5.91
CA PRO A 96 1.04 4.01 -6.19
C PRO A 96 -0.10 5.04 -6.21
N THR A 97 -1.36 4.65 -6.22
CA THR A 97 -2.48 5.50 -6.65
C THR A 97 -3.02 6.44 -5.57
N GLY A 98 -2.82 6.11 -4.29
CA GLY A 98 -3.49 6.79 -3.18
C GLY A 98 -4.99 6.45 -3.06
N GLY A 99 -5.44 5.40 -3.77
CA GLY A 99 -6.79 4.85 -3.64
C GLY A 99 -7.09 4.46 -2.19
N PHE A 100 -8.37 4.51 -1.82
CA PHE A 100 -8.81 4.33 -0.44
C PHE A 100 -10.12 3.56 -0.39
N MET A 101 -10.27 2.68 0.61
CA MET A 101 -11.51 1.96 0.87
C MET A 101 -12.15 2.47 2.15
N THR A 102 -13.41 2.87 2.07
CA THR A 102 -14.19 3.25 3.24
C THR A 102 -14.76 2.01 3.95
N ARG A 103 -15.35 2.20 5.12
CA ARG A 103 -16.06 1.14 5.81
C ARG A 103 -17.19 0.56 4.97
N GLU A 104 -17.94 1.44 4.32
CA GLU A 104 -19.07 1.09 3.45
C GLU A 104 -18.63 0.31 2.21
N ASP A 105 -17.43 0.60 1.69
CA ASP A 105 -16.85 -0.18 0.59
C ASP A 105 -16.52 -1.60 1.04
N TYR A 106 -15.90 -1.76 2.21
CA TYR A 106 -15.60 -3.09 2.77
C TYR A 106 -16.86 -3.87 3.14
N GLU A 107 -17.92 -3.24 3.67
CA GLU A 107 -19.19 -3.89 4.00
C GLU A 107 -19.80 -4.63 2.81
N LYS A 108 -19.59 -4.14 1.59
CA LYS A 108 -20.03 -4.80 0.35
C LYS A 108 -19.20 -6.03 -0.01
N LEU A 109 -17.92 -6.08 0.41
CA LEU A 109 -16.98 -7.17 0.11
C LEU A 109 -17.01 -8.29 1.16
N VAL A 110 -17.30 -7.97 2.43
CA VAL A 110 -17.28 -8.92 3.55
C VAL A 110 -18.13 -10.18 3.28
N PRO A 111 -19.36 -10.12 2.74
CA PRO A 111 -20.12 -11.32 2.45
C PRO A 111 -19.42 -12.25 1.44
N ILE A 112 -18.74 -11.68 0.44
CA ILE A 112 -18.03 -12.43 -0.61
C ILE A 112 -16.80 -13.12 0.00
N PHE A 113 -16.04 -12.42 0.83
CA PHE A 113 -14.90 -12.99 1.55
C PHE A 113 -15.32 -14.12 2.49
N LYS A 114 -16.42 -13.92 3.22
CA LYS A 114 -16.97 -14.94 4.12
C LYS A 114 -17.40 -16.20 3.36
N GLU A 115 -18.08 -16.04 2.24
CA GLU A 115 -18.57 -17.15 1.44
C GLU A 115 -17.42 -17.92 0.76
N SER A 116 -16.45 -17.20 0.19
CA SER A 116 -15.30 -17.80 -0.51
C SER A 116 -14.29 -18.45 0.42
N GLY A 117 -14.16 -17.98 1.64
CA GLY A 117 -13.18 -18.48 2.61
C GLY A 117 -11.71 -18.19 2.26
N ILE A 118 -11.42 -17.36 1.23
CA ILE A 118 -10.04 -17.03 0.84
C ILE A 118 -9.36 -16.20 1.91
N MET A 119 -8.04 -16.30 2.01
CA MET A 119 -7.25 -15.49 2.94
C MET A 119 -7.13 -14.05 2.45
N ILE A 120 -7.10 -13.11 3.37
CA ILE A 120 -6.97 -11.68 3.08
C ILE A 120 -5.68 -11.19 3.72
N ILE A 121 -4.68 -10.85 2.90
CA ILE A 121 -3.51 -10.12 3.36
C ILE A 121 -3.81 -8.64 3.17
N THR A 122 -3.78 -7.85 4.24
CA THR A 122 -4.00 -6.41 4.13
C THR A 122 -2.73 -5.65 4.55
N ASP A 123 -2.12 -4.93 3.61
CA ASP A 123 -1.00 -4.03 3.87
C ASP A 123 -1.54 -2.63 4.20
N GLU A 124 -1.51 -2.30 5.49
CA GLU A 124 -2.05 -1.07 6.05
C GLU A 124 -0.94 -0.09 6.48
N ILE A 125 0.21 -0.14 5.81
CA ILE A 125 1.38 0.66 6.16
C ILE A 125 1.12 2.17 6.11
N TYR A 126 0.13 2.62 5.33
CA TYR A 126 -0.27 4.01 5.17
C TYR A 126 -1.52 4.41 5.98
N ALA A 127 -2.05 3.55 6.83
CA ALA A 127 -3.31 3.77 7.57
C ALA A 127 -3.38 5.12 8.28
N GLU A 128 -2.30 5.54 8.96
CA GLU A 128 -2.22 6.82 9.69
C GLU A 128 -2.06 8.05 8.77
N LEU A 129 -1.80 7.83 7.47
CA LEU A 129 -1.66 8.87 6.45
C LEU A 129 -2.90 8.94 5.55
N SER A 130 -4.07 8.84 6.15
CA SER A 130 -5.38 9.06 5.52
C SER A 130 -5.80 10.50 5.72
N TYR A 131 -6.49 11.10 4.74
CA TYR A 131 -6.74 12.55 4.71
C TYR A 131 -8.17 12.91 5.10
N GLU A 132 -9.12 12.78 4.17
CA GLU A 132 -10.51 13.22 4.38
C GLU A 132 -11.35 12.18 5.13
N HIS A 133 -11.05 10.89 4.93
CA HIS A 133 -11.82 9.81 5.51
C HIS A 133 -11.11 9.19 6.72
N LYS A 134 -11.91 8.77 7.70
CA LYS A 134 -11.38 7.94 8.78
C LYS A 134 -11.02 6.57 8.24
N PHE A 135 -9.78 6.14 8.46
CA PHE A 135 -9.33 4.82 8.07
C PHE A 135 -10.14 3.72 8.76
N CYS A 136 -10.51 2.71 7.99
CA CYS A 136 -11.14 1.48 8.48
C CYS A 136 -10.29 0.28 8.02
N SER A 137 -9.85 -0.53 8.96
CA SER A 137 -9.20 -1.80 8.65
C SER A 137 -10.24 -2.85 8.26
N ILE A 138 -9.93 -3.69 7.27
CA ILE A 138 -10.77 -4.86 6.98
C ILE A 138 -10.77 -5.88 8.14
N ALA A 139 -9.75 -5.86 8.99
CA ALA A 139 -9.67 -6.67 10.21
C ALA A 139 -10.69 -6.26 11.30
N ALA A 140 -11.41 -5.16 11.10
CA ALA A 140 -12.47 -4.70 12.02
C ALA A 140 -13.82 -5.43 11.82
N PHE A 141 -13.91 -6.33 10.84
CA PHE A 141 -15.10 -7.12 10.55
C PHE A 141 -14.94 -8.53 11.17
N ASP A 142 -15.63 -8.76 12.27
CA ASP A 142 -15.50 -10.00 13.03
C ASP A 142 -15.83 -11.26 12.22
N GLU A 143 -16.73 -11.14 11.24
CA GLU A 143 -17.19 -12.24 10.38
C GLU A 143 -16.09 -12.88 9.55
N ILE A 144 -15.01 -12.11 9.25
CA ILE A 144 -13.89 -12.56 8.41
C ILE A 144 -12.54 -12.42 9.10
N LYS A 145 -12.51 -12.03 10.38
CA LYS A 145 -11.28 -11.73 11.12
C LYS A 145 -10.26 -12.86 11.11
N ASP A 146 -10.71 -14.11 11.16
CA ASP A 146 -9.84 -15.29 11.12
C ASP A 146 -9.19 -15.52 9.74
N GLN A 147 -9.72 -14.92 8.68
CA GLN A 147 -9.17 -14.96 7.32
C GLN A 147 -8.15 -13.83 7.08
N VAL A 148 -8.04 -12.84 8.00
CA VAL A 148 -7.21 -11.65 7.79
C VAL A 148 -5.83 -11.82 8.39
N ILE A 149 -4.81 -11.49 7.58
CA ILE A 149 -3.43 -11.24 7.96
C ILE A 149 -3.16 -9.77 7.73
N LEU A 150 -3.15 -8.98 8.81
CA LEU A 150 -2.86 -7.54 8.74
C LEU A 150 -1.36 -7.32 8.88
N VAL A 151 -0.79 -6.62 7.90
CA VAL A 151 0.61 -6.18 7.90
C VAL A 151 0.65 -4.67 8.01
N SER A 152 1.49 -4.15 8.88
CA SER A 152 1.73 -2.72 9.01
C SER A 152 3.11 -2.46 9.63
N GLY A 153 3.43 -1.21 9.95
CA GLY A 153 4.73 -0.90 10.53
C GLY A 153 4.96 0.59 10.79
N PHE A 154 6.22 0.90 11.09
CA PHE A 154 6.64 2.23 11.56
C PHE A 154 7.28 3.08 10.47
N SER A 155 7.57 2.48 9.32
CA SER A 155 8.34 3.11 8.23
C SER A 155 7.73 4.42 7.73
N LYS A 156 6.38 4.52 7.69
CA LYS A 156 5.66 5.63 7.05
C LYS A 156 5.09 6.59 8.09
N ALA A 157 4.17 6.12 8.92
CA ALA A 157 3.53 6.93 9.94
C ALA A 157 4.50 7.58 10.94
N TYR A 158 5.60 6.91 11.25
CA TYR A 158 6.59 7.38 12.21
C TYR A 158 7.92 7.80 11.54
N ALA A 159 7.97 7.91 10.21
CA ALA A 159 9.18 8.23 9.46
C ALA A 159 10.39 7.34 9.81
N MET A 160 10.15 6.09 10.24
CA MET A 160 11.17 5.13 10.68
C MET A 160 11.55 4.14 9.58
N THR A 161 11.69 4.60 8.33
CA THR A 161 11.97 3.72 7.18
C THR A 161 13.27 2.93 7.36
N GLY A 162 14.34 3.57 7.79
CA GLY A 162 15.67 2.98 8.02
C GLY A 162 15.74 2.07 9.25
N TRP A 163 14.80 2.16 10.19
CA TRP A 163 14.77 1.35 11.41
C TRP A 163 14.33 -0.10 11.16
N ARG A 164 13.76 -0.37 10.00
CA ARG A 164 13.33 -1.70 9.60
C ARG A 164 12.43 -2.38 10.62
N LEU A 165 11.33 -1.76 11.00
CA LEU A 165 10.39 -2.31 11.96
C LEU A 165 8.95 -2.32 11.42
N GLY A 166 8.29 -3.47 11.53
CA GLY A 166 6.90 -3.70 11.20
C GLY A 166 6.28 -4.70 12.15
N TYR A 167 5.06 -5.07 11.89
CA TYR A 167 4.34 -6.10 12.64
C TYR A 167 3.25 -6.73 11.77
N VAL A 168 2.88 -7.95 12.16
CA VAL A 168 1.75 -8.69 11.61
C VAL A 168 0.76 -8.98 12.72
N LEU A 169 -0.52 -8.84 12.43
CA LEU A 169 -1.63 -9.27 13.30
C LEU A 169 -2.46 -10.32 12.55
N ALA A 170 -2.71 -11.45 13.17
CA ALA A 170 -3.53 -12.52 12.62
C ALA A 170 -4.06 -13.42 13.75
N ASN A 171 -4.84 -14.43 13.42
CA ASN A 171 -5.21 -15.43 14.41
C ASN A 171 -3.96 -16.17 14.96
N GLU A 172 -4.07 -16.72 16.16
CA GLU A 172 -2.93 -17.35 16.87
C GLU A 172 -2.29 -18.50 16.07
N TYR A 173 -3.06 -19.26 15.32
CA TYR A 173 -2.54 -20.37 14.53
C TYR A 173 -1.62 -19.86 13.42
N LEU A 174 -2.04 -18.85 12.67
CA LEU A 174 -1.23 -18.24 11.60
C LEU A 174 0.03 -17.59 12.16
N VAL A 175 -0.08 -16.83 13.27
CA VAL A 175 1.09 -16.21 13.93
C VAL A 175 2.07 -17.28 14.40
N LYS A 176 1.59 -18.41 14.93
CA LYS A 176 2.46 -19.53 15.32
C LYS A 176 3.20 -20.14 14.12
N MET A 177 2.56 -20.24 12.96
CA MET A 177 3.22 -20.75 11.74
C MET A 177 4.23 -19.73 11.20
N MET A 178 3.86 -18.46 11.08
CA MET A 178 4.77 -17.37 10.69
C MET A 178 6.00 -17.29 11.62
N LYS A 179 5.80 -17.43 12.92
CA LYS A 179 6.89 -17.40 13.91
C LYS A 179 7.93 -18.49 13.68
N LYS A 180 7.53 -19.67 13.20
CA LYS A 180 8.50 -20.73 12.86
C LYS A 180 9.42 -20.28 11.71
N ILE A 181 8.84 -19.67 10.67
CA ILE A 181 9.63 -19.17 9.53
C ILE A 181 10.54 -18.02 10.00
N HIS A 182 9.96 -17.03 10.71
CA HIS A 182 10.67 -15.87 11.24
C HIS A 182 11.91 -16.25 12.06
N GLN A 183 11.78 -17.26 12.95
CA GLN A 183 12.88 -17.73 13.79
C GLN A 183 14.09 -18.27 12.99
N TYR A 184 13.85 -18.89 11.83
CA TYR A 184 14.91 -19.47 11.01
C TYR A 184 15.47 -18.50 9.96
N VAL A 185 14.66 -17.50 9.55
CA VAL A 185 15.07 -16.54 8.51
C VAL A 185 15.84 -15.37 9.11
N ILE A 186 15.35 -14.78 10.21
CA ILE A 186 15.92 -13.55 10.78
C ILE A 186 16.08 -13.56 12.30
N MET A 187 15.47 -14.51 13.00
CA MET A 187 15.43 -14.65 14.47
C MET A 187 14.61 -13.59 15.18
N SER A 188 14.88 -12.30 14.99
CA SER A 188 14.13 -11.19 15.57
C SER A 188 14.41 -9.88 14.85
N ALA A 189 13.47 -8.94 14.91
CA ALA A 189 13.72 -7.56 14.51
C ALA A 189 14.75 -6.88 15.45
N PRO A 190 15.51 -5.86 14.99
CA PRO A 190 16.52 -5.19 15.81
C PRO A 190 15.95 -4.64 17.13
N THR A 191 16.57 -4.98 18.25
CA THR A 191 16.10 -4.61 19.60
C THR A 191 16.02 -3.09 19.77
N CYS A 192 17.02 -2.35 19.30
CA CYS A 192 17.00 -0.87 19.36
C CYS A 192 15.81 -0.27 18.61
N ALA A 193 15.43 -0.84 17.46
CA ALA A 193 14.26 -0.40 16.71
C ALA A 193 12.96 -0.67 17.48
N GLN A 194 12.85 -1.80 18.17
CA GLN A 194 11.69 -2.12 19.00
C GLN A 194 11.52 -1.12 20.15
N TYR A 195 12.58 -0.76 20.87
CA TYR A 195 12.52 0.28 21.91
C TYR A 195 12.19 1.65 21.32
N GLY A 196 12.79 2.03 20.18
CA GLY A 196 12.45 3.27 19.47
C GLY A 196 10.96 3.32 19.07
N ALA A 197 10.39 2.21 18.61
CA ALA A 197 8.97 2.13 18.27
C ALA A 197 8.05 2.24 19.50
N ILE A 198 8.46 1.71 20.66
CA ILE A 198 7.70 1.87 21.91
C ILE A 198 7.60 3.34 22.27
N GLU A 199 8.72 4.08 22.21
CA GLU A 199 8.75 5.51 22.48
C GLU A 199 7.96 6.31 21.45
N ALA A 200 8.10 5.97 20.16
CA ALA A 200 7.33 6.59 19.08
C ALA A 200 5.82 6.43 19.28
N MET A 201 5.36 5.24 19.63
CA MET A 201 3.92 4.98 19.91
C MET A 201 3.40 5.72 21.13
N ARG A 202 4.26 6.03 22.10
CA ARG A 202 3.86 6.71 23.32
C ARG A 202 3.79 8.23 23.18
N HIS A 203 4.63 8.80 22.31
CA HIS A 203 4.92 10.22 22.35
C HIS A 203 4.82 10.96 21.02
N CYS A 204 4.67 10.29 19.87
CA CYS A 204 4.75 10.94 18.55
C CYS A 204 3.41 11.11 17.84
N ASP A 205 2.29 11.14 18.55
CA ASP A 205 0.96 11.31 17.93
C ASP A 205 0.82 12.68 17.26
N GLU A 206 1.30 13.73 17.93
CA GLU A 206 1.28 15.09 17.39
C GLU A 206 2.17 15.21 16.15
N GLU A 207 3.31 14.52 16.14
CA GLU A 207 4.24 14.56 15.01
C GLU A 207 3.66 13.84 13.78
N ILE A 208 2.93 12.75 13.97
CA ILE A 208 2.19 12.09 12.88
C ILE A 208 1.17 13.05 12.30
N GLU A 209 0.39 13.73 13.14
CA GLU A 209 -0.64 14.66 12.67
C GLU A 209 -0.03 15.85 11.92
N LYS A 210 1.05 16.45 12.43
CA LYS A 210 1.79 17.52 11.73
C LYS A 210 2.27 17.07 10.36
N MET A 211 2.83 15.86 10.28
CA MET A 211 3.29 15.27 9.01
C MET A 211 2.13 15.01 8.06
N ARG A 212 1.01 14.47 8.55
CA ARG A 212 -0.21 14.23 7.77
C ARG A 212 -0.77 15.53 7.17
N GLN A 213 -0.80 16.61 7.95
CA GLN A 213 -1.25 17.94 7.46
C GLN A 213 -0.29 18.51 6.40
N ALA A 214 1.02 18.34 6.60
CA ALA A 214 2.00 18.75 5.61
C ALA A 214 1.84 17.98 4.29
N TYR A 215 1.61 16.67 4.35
CA TYR A 215 1.33 15.85 3.16
C TYR A 215 0.01 16.24 2.48
N LEU A 216 -1.03 16.52 3.24
CA LEU A 216 -2.30 16.99 2.70
C LEU A 216 -2.14 18.30 1.90
N ALA A 217 -1.38 19.26 2.43
CA ALA A 217 -1.10 20.52 1.73
C ALA A 217 -0.32 20.29 0.43
N ARG A 218 0.70 19.43 0.45
CA ARG A 218 1.51 19.08 -0.73
C ARG A 218 0.71 18.32 -1.77
N ARG A 219 -0.14 17.37 -1.36
CA ARG A 219 -1.07 16.67 -2.24
C ARG A 219 -1.97 17.66 -2.99
N ASN A 220 -2.62 18.56 -2.25
CA ASN A 220 -3.53 19.54 -2.84
C ASN A 220 -2.81 20.42 -3.87
N PHE A 221 -1.60 20.84 -3.57
CA PHE A 221 -0.76 21.59 -4.49
C PHE A 221 -0.47 20.79 -5.76
N LEU A 222 0.04 19.55 -5.63
CA LEU A 222 0.41 18.72 -6.79
C LEU A 222 -0.78 18.36 -7.67
N VAL A 223 -1.90 17.91 -7.07
CA VAL A 223 -3.11 17.55 -7.84
C VAL A 223 -3.61 18.75 -8.64
N LYS A 224 -3.66 19.93 -8.02
CA LYS A 224 -4.04 21.16 -8.70
C LYS A 224 -3.10 21.46 -9.88
N THR A 225 -1.79 21.47 -9.62
CA THR A 225 -0.78 21.84 -10.61
C THR A 225 -0.74 20.86 -11.79
N PHE A 226 -0.75 19.55 -11.54
CA PHE A 226 -0.78 18.57 -12.64
C PHE A 226 -2.05 18.69 -13.51
N ASN A 227 -3.21 18.92 -12.91
CA ASN A 227 -4.44 19.14 -13.69
C ASN A 227 -4.37 20.46 -14.49
N GLU A 228 -3.78 21.52 -13.96
CA GLU A 228 -3.54 22.79 -14.69
C GLU A 228 -2.57 22.61 -15.86
N MET A 229 -1.60 21.68 -15.77
CA MET A 229 -0.71 21.27 -16.85
C MET A 229 -1.37 20.34 -17.89
N GLY A 230 -2.64 19.94 -17.71
CA GLY A 230 -3.33 19.00 -18.60
C GLY A 230 -3.03 17.53 -18.31
N LEU A 231 -2.32 17.22 -17.24
CA LEU A 231 -2.07 15.85 -16.77
C LEU A 231 -3.13 15.46 -15.76
N LYS A 232 -4.20 14.82 -16.24
CA LYS A 232 -5.30 14.38 -15.38
C LYS A 232 -4.80 13.57 -14.20
N THR A 233 -5.17 13.97 -12.98
CA THR A 233 -4.63 13.37 -11.75
C THR A 233 -5.76 13.08 -10.76
N PHE A 234 -5.91 11.80 -10.42
CA PHE A 234 -6.78 11.37 -9.33
C PHE A 234 -6.35 12.02 -8.01
N THR A 235 -7.30 12.41 -7.17
CA THR A 235 -7.01 12.98 -5.85
C THR A 235 -6.80 11.88 -4.82
N PRO A 236 -5.54 11.61 -4.40
CA PRO A 236 -5.25 10.57 -3.42
C PRO A 236 -5.94 10.83 -2.08
N GLN A 237 -6.53 9.79 -1.49
CA GLN A 237 -7.18 9.89 -0.19
C GLN A 237 -6.25 9.47 0.97
N GLY A 238 -5.05 9.02 0.64
CA GLY A 238 -4.02 8.66 1.61
C GLY A 238 -2.66 8.38 0.96
N ALA A 239 -1.72 7.86 1.75
CA ALA A 239 -0.31 7.71 1.39
C ALA A 239 0.39 9.05 1.11
N PHE A 240 1.45 9.09 0.32
CA PHE A 240 2.15 10.32 -0.09
C PHE A 240 2.61 10.25 -1.56
N TYR A 241 1.70 9.76 -2.42
CA TYR A 241 1.93 9.64 -3.85
C TYR A 241 0.77 10.26 -4.62
N VAL A 242 1.09 10.90 -5.75
CA VAL A 242 0.13 11.19 -6.83
C VAL A 242 0.47 10.33 -8.04
N PHE A 243 -0.53 10.03 -8.86
CA PHE A 243 -0.40 9.15 -10.01
C PHE A 243 -0.99 9.82 -11.26
N PRO A 244 -0.29 10.86 -11.80
CA PRO A 244 -0.74 11.61 -12.96
C PRO A 244 -0.82 10.74 -14.21
N CYS A 245 -1.87 10.92 -15.00
CA CYS A 245 -2.05 10.33 -16.32
C CYS A 245 -1.24 11.14 -17.35
N ILE A 246 -0.31 10.50 -18.05
CA ILE A 246 0.55 11.11 -19.08
C ILE A 246 0.13 10.73 -20.50
N LYS A 247 -1.00 10.04 -20.69
CA LYS A 247 -1.45 9.57 -22.00
C LYS A 247 -1.62 10.69 -23.04
N SER A 248 -1.89 11.92 -22.58
CA SER A 248 -1.99 13.11 -23.44
C SER A 248 -0.67 13.48 -24.12
N THR A 249 0.49 13.05 -23.58
CA THR A 249 1.82 13.35 -24.17
C THR A 249 2.16 12.42 -25.34
N GLY A 250 1.48 11.28 -25.47
CA GLY A 250 1.78 10.26 -26.47
C GLY A 250 3.01 9.39 -26.16
N LEU A 251 3.68 9.63 -25.03
CA LEU A 251 4.85 8.87 -24.60
C LEU A 251 4.43 7.66 -23.75
N THR A 252 5.28 6.63 -23.72
CA THR A 252 5.17 5.56 -22.71
C THR A 252 5.63 6.08 -21.35
N SER A 253 5.22 5.37 -20.28
CA SER A 253 5.63 5.73 -18.91
C SER A 253 7.15 5.80 -18.74
N GLU A 254 7.89 4.88 -19.38
CA GLU A 254 9.36 4.83 -19.33
C GLU A 254 9.96 6.00 -20.09
N GLN A 255 9.53 6.23 -21.35
CA GLN A 255 10.02 7.34 -22.17
C GLN A 255 9.83 8.68 -21.47
N PHE A 256 8.64 8.92 -20.91
CA PHE A 256 8.37 10.15 -20.18
C PHE A 256 9.31 10.35 -18.99
N CYS A 257 9.52 9.28 -18.19
CA CYS A 257 10.42 9.36 -17.03
C CYS A 257 11.88 9.55 -17.43
N GLU A 258 12.34 8.92 -18.52
CA GLU A 258 13.71 9.07 -19.03
C GLU A 258 13.95 10.47 -19.60
N GLU A 259 13.03 11.00 -20.40
CA GLU A 259 13.13 12.36 -20.95
C GLU A 259 13.12 13.40 -19.81
N LEU A 260 12.19 13.29 -18.85
CA LEU A 260 12.13 14.19 -17.71
C LEU A 260 13.41 14.16 -16.86
N LEU A 261 14.00 12.98 -16.67
CA LEU A 261 15.27 12.85 -15.95
C LEU A 261 16.43 13.46 -16.69
N ASN A 262 16.54 13.21 -18.00
CA ASN A 262 17.66 13.69 -18.83
C ASN A 262 17.62 15.19 -19.07
N ASP A 263 16.42 15.74 -19.31
CA ASP A 263 16.27 17.13 -19.71
C ASP A 263 16.13 18.08 -18.53
N GLN A 264 15.45 17.63 -17.46
CA GLN A 264 15.08 18.48 -16.32
C GLN A 264 15.68 18.01 -14.99
N LEU A 265 16.41 16.89 -14.95
CA LEU A 265 16.98 16.28 -13.74
C LEU A 265 15.92 15.96 -12.66
N VAL A 266 14.68 15.71 -13.10
CA VAL A 266 13.57 15.33 -12.23
C VAL A 266 13.30 13.84 -12.35
N ALA A 267 13.46 13.11 -11.26
CA ALA A 267 13.21 11.67 -11.20
C ALA A 267 11.79 11.35 -10.71
N CYS A 268 11.05 10.57 -11.49
CA CYS A 268 9.79 9.96 -11.08
C CYS A 268 9.81 8.45 -11.42
N VAL A 269 8.80 7.73 -11.01
CA VAL A 269 8.73 6.28 -11.26
C VAL A 269 7.71 6.01 -12.36
N PRO A 270 8.08 5.30 -13.45
CA PRO A 270 7.14 4.96 -14.50
C PRO A 270 6.01 4.08 -13.96
N GLY A 271 4.78 4.34 -14.40
CA GLY A 271 3.61 3.60 -13.95
C GLY A 271 3.68 2.13 -14.31
N SER A 272 4.32 1.76 -15.42
CA SER A 272 4.58 0.38 -15.86
C SER A 272 5.31 -0.45 -14.80
N ALA A 273 6.12 0.16 -13.94
CA ALA A 273 6.77 -0.51 -12.81
C ALA A 273 5.78 -1.10 -11.78
N PHE A 274 4.53 -0.60 -11.75
CA PHE A 274 3.48 -1.06 -10.83
C PHE A 274 2.52 -2.07 -11.48
N GLY A 275 2.89 -2.61 -12.63
CA GLY A 275 2.11 -3.54 -13.44
C GLY A 275 1.57 -2.90 -14.73
N GLU A 276 1.05 -3.73 -15.63
CA GLU A 276 0.54 -3.28 -16.94
C GLU A 276 -0.57 -2.23 -16.82
N ALA A 277 -1.40 -2.31 -15.78
CA ALA A 277 -2.45 -1.33 -15.50
C ALA A 277 -1.91 0.07 -15.14
N GLY A 278 -0.62 0.18 -14.83
CA GLY A 278 0.04 1.46 -14.56
C GLY A 278 0.60 2.14 -15.80
N GLU A 279 0.59 1.51 -16.98
CA GLU A 279 1.06 2.14 -18.21
C GLU A 279 0.24 3.37 -18.57
N GLY A 280 0.92 4.44 -19.01
CA GLY A 280 0.33 5.75 -19.27
C GLY A 280 0.15 6.62 -18.02
N TYR A 281 0.78 6.23 -16.91
CA TYR A 281 0.85 6.99 -15.66
C TYR A 281 2.29 7.11 -15.16
N ILE A 282 2.53 8.06 -14.26
CA ILE A 282 3.78 8.15 -13.49
C ILE A 282 3.46 8.26 -12.01
N ARG A 283 4.33 7.74 -11.14
CA ARG A 283 4.21 7.96 -9.70
C ARG A 283 5.16 9.07 -9.25
N VAL A 284 4.59 10.10 -8.63
CA VAL A 284 5.32 11.19 -8.00
C VAL A 284 5.12 11.14 -6.49
N SER A 285 6.23 11.16 -5.74
CA SER A 285 6.21 11.22 -4.28
C SER A 285 6.18 12.67 -3.81
N TYR A 286 5.33 12.99 -2.82
CA TYR A 286 5.36 14.30 -2.17
C TYR A 286 5.94 14.27 -0.74
N ALA A 287 6.83 13.31 -0.49
CA ALA A 287 7.62 13.26 0.75
C ALA A 287 8.83 14.20 0.72
N TYR A 288 8.73 15.32 0.02
CA TYR A 288 9.73 16.39 -0.13
C TYR A 288 9.16 17.71 0.40
N SER A 289 10.00 18.75 0.57
CA SER A 289 9.50 20.08 0.95
C SER A 289 8.63 20.68 -0.17
N LEU A 290 7.77 21.64 0.19
CA LEU A 290 6.92 22.32 -0.80
C LEU A 290 7.76 23.15 -1.78
N GLU A 291 8.89 23.69 -1.32
CA GLU A 291 9.86 24.43 -2.15
C GLU A 291 10.49 23.54 -3.21
N GLU A 292 10.94 22.34 -2.82
CA GLU A 292 11.50 21.36 -3.77
C GLU A 292 10.45 20.90 -4.78
N LEU A 293 9.23 20.62 -4.34
CA LEU A 293 8.14 20.24 -5.23
C LEU A 293 7.78 21.35 -6.22
N LYS A 294 7.78 22.60 -5.80
CA LYS A 294 7.57 23.76 -6.69
C LYS A 294 8.70 23.89 -7.70
N ALA A 295 9.95 23.74 -7.29
CA ALA A 295 11.08 23.77 -8.19
C ALA A 295 10.97 22.69 -9.28
N CYS A 296 10.69 21.43 -8.89
CA CYS A 296 10.50 20.34 -9.84
C CYS A 296 9.39 20.62 -10.87
N LEU A 297 8.27 21.21 -10.45
CA LEU A 297 7.13 21.47 -11.35
C LEU A 297 7.34 22.67 -12.28
N LEU A 298 8.10 23.68 -11.86
CA LEU A 298 8.46 24.79 -12.74
C LEU A 298 9.29 24.33 -13.94
N TYR A 299 10.19 23.37 -13.74
CA TYR A 299 10.98 22.79 -14.83
C TYR A 299 10.16 21.87 -15.75
N THR A 300 9.09 21.27 -15.26
CA THR A 300 8.20 20.43 -16.10
C THR A 300 7.24 21.24 -16.98
N SER A 301 6.90 22.48 -16.61
CA SER A 301 6.03 23.33 -17.42
C SER A 301 6.72 23.86 -18.68
N ASP A 302 8.04 24.08 -18.62
CA ASP A 302 8.83 24.59 -19.76
C ASP A 302 9.15 23.48 -20.79
N ALA A 303 8.96 22.23 -20.45
CA ALA A 303 9.13 21.07 -21.35
C ALA A 303 7.84 20.68 -22.10
N ALA A 304 6.72 21.32 -21.80
CA ALA A 304 5.41 21.05 -22.41
C ALA A 304 5.03 22.07 -23.53
N ASP A 305 5.84 23.12 -23.74
CA ASP A 305 5.79 24.08 -24.86
C ASP A 305 6.82 23.71 -25.94
#